data_8cbf68c7309d813a0dd529ef1c3d4b43
#
_entry.id   8cbf68c7309d813a0dd529ef1c3d4b43
#
_cell.length_a   1.000
_cell.length_b   1.000
_cell.length_c   1.000
_cell.angle_alpha   90.00
_cell.angle_beta   90.00
_cell.angle_gamma   90.00
#
_symmetry.space_group_name_H-M   'P 1'
#
loop_
_entity.id
_entity.type
_entity.pdbx_description
1 polymer ?
#
loop_
_entity_poly.entity_id
_entity_poly.type
_entity_poly.pdbx_seq_one_letter_code
_entity_poly.pdbx_strand_id
1 'polypeptide(L)'
;LVMLVFVRSTELRGGEWSEIDWKSKTWTIPASRMKRPHIHTVPLSDWTIELLRELHEQTGQGRYMFPSRINADGYISEGTLNNIINSLGYKGQATPHGFRSLASSLLNEQGYNPDAIERQLDHIESNRIRAAYNRAEYTEERQAMMQWYSDWLKERYEQAKRMD
;
A
#
# COMPACT_ATOMS: atom_id res chain seq x y z
N LEU A 1 1.32 -5.42 5.32
CA LEU A 1 0.57 -4.36 4.64
C LEU A 1 1.46 -3.43 3.80
N VAL A 2 2.59 -2.91 4.32
CA VAL A 2 3.47 -1.96 3.60
C VAL A 2 3.93 -2.48 2.22
N MET A 3 4.10 -3.78 2.06
CA MET A 3 4.48 -4.41 0.79
C MET A 3 3.30 -4.60 -0.17
N LEU A 4 2.05 -4.60 0.33
CA LEU A 4 0.86 -5.02 -0.41
C LEU A 4 0.05 -3.87 -1.00
N VAL A 5 0.17 -2.65 -0.48
CA VAL A 5 -0.71 -1.53 -0.87
C VAL A 5 -0.02 -0.46 -1.72
N PHE A 6 1.31 -0.46 -1.81
CA PHE A 6 2.14 0.46 -2.60
C PHE A 6 1.97 1.95 -2.29
N VAL A 7 1.34 2.32 -1.19
CA VAL A 7 1.19 3.72 -0.77
C VAL A 7 2.46 4.23 -0.09
N ARG A 8 2.63 5.54 0.02
CA ARG A 8 3.76 6.13 0.75
C ARG A 8 3.63 5.87 2.24
N SER A 9 4.77 5.85 2.94
CA SER A 9 4.79 5.63 4.40
C SER A 9 3.90 6.60 5.17
N THR A 10 3.83 7.86 4.75
CA THR A 10 2.96 8.87 5.36
C THR A 10 1.48 8.57 5.17
N GLU A 11 1.11 8.07 4.00
CA GLU A 11 -0.26 7.68 3.66
C GLU A 11 -0.68 6.45 4.48
N LEU A 12 0.20 5.43 4.53
CA LEU A 12 -0.05 4.20 5.30
C LEU A 12 -0.23 4.48 6.78
N ARG A 13 0.72 5.21 7.38
CA ARG A 13 0.73 5.48 8.83
C ARG A 13 -0.52 6.23 9.31
N GLY A 14 -0.96 7.22 8.53
CA GLY A 14 -2.12 8.03 8.84
C GLY A 14 -3.44 7.43 8.32
N GLY A 15 -3.46 6.18 7.86
CA GLY A 15 -4.66 5.52 7.36
C GLY A 15 -5.76 5.40 8.41
N GLU A 16 -6.98 5.74 8.02
CA GLU A 16 -8.16 5.71 8.86
C GLU A 16 -9.09 4.55 8.47
N TRP A 17 -9.76 3.96 9.45
CA TRP A 17 -10.70 2.86 9.18
C TRP A 17 -11.89 3.30 8.32
N SER A 18 -12.30 4.56 8.45
CA SER A 18 -13.37 5.15 7.64
C SER A 18 -13.05 5.25 6.14
N GLU A 19 -11.79 5.08 5.76
CA GLU A 19 -11.32 5.12 4.37
C GLU A 19 -11.41 3.77 3.66
N ILE A 20 -11.69 2.68 4.39
CA ILE A 20 -11.79 1.31 3.86
C ILE A 20 -13.23 0.99 3.48
N ASP A 21 -13.46 0.72 2.21
CA ASP A 21 -14.69 0.07 1.75
C ASP A 21 -14.46 -1.45 1.66
N TRP A 22 -14.99 -2.16 2.64
CA TRP A 22 -14.88 -3.62 2.75
C TRP A 22 -15.62 -4.36 1.63
N LYS A 23 -16.69 -3.76 1.08
CA LYS A 23 -17.52 -4.38 0.06
C LYS A 23 -16.85 -4.31 -1.31
N SER A 24 -16.36 -3.15 -1.68
CA SER A 24 -15.64 -2.93 -2.95
C SER A 24 -14.17 -3.32 -2.86
N LYS A 25 -13.67 -3.66 -1.67
CA LYS A 25 -12.25 -3.93 -1.37
C LYS A 25 -11.35 -2.79 -1.87
N THR A 26 -11.65 -1.58 -1.44
CA THR A 26 -10.88 -0.38 -1.81
C THR A 26 -10.52 0.45 -0.58
N TRP A 27 -9.36 1.06 -0.63
CA TRP A 27 -8.93 2.08 0.31
C TRP A 27 -8.90 3.43 -0.39
N THR A 28 -9.74 4.37 0.05
CA THR A 28 -9.84 5.70 -0.55
C THR A 28 -9.15 6.73 0.34
N ILE A 29 -7.96 7.15 -0.06
CA ILE A 29 -7.16 8.14 0.64
C ILE A 29 -7.63 9.54 0.21
N PRO A 30 -8.10 10.38 1.15
CA PRO A 30 -8.61 11.71 0.80
C PRO A 30 -7.49 12.66 0.37
N ALA A 31 -7.82 13.62 -0.48
CA ALA A 31 -6.89 14.60 -1.02
C ALA A 31 -6.10 15.38 0.07
N SER A 32 -6.71 15.60 1.24
CA SER A 32 -6.07 16.30 2.36
C SER A 32 -4.87 15.57 2.97
N ARG A 33 -4.76 14.24 2.75
CA ARG A 33 -3.65 13.41 3.24
C ARG A 33 -2.62 13.08 2.16
N MET A 34 -2.90 13.44 0.92
CA MET A 34 -2.00 13.19 -0.20
C MET A 34 -0.94 14.30 -0.31
N LYS A 35 0.28 13.94 -0.74
CA LYS A 35 1.32 14.93 -1.05
C LYS A 35 0.88 15.95 -2.10
N ARG A 36 0.01 15.52 -3.01
CA ARG A 36 -0.69 16.38 -3.98
C ARG A 36 -2.19 16.23 -3.76
N PRO A 37 -2.97 17.33 -3.81
CA PRO A 37 -4.38 17.32 -3.40
C PRO A 37 -5.28 16.65 -4.46
N HIS A 38 -5.32 15.32 -4.48
CA HIS A 38 -6.25 14.49 -5.25
C HIS A 38 -6.59 13.23 -4.46
N ILE A 39 -7.73 12.64 -4.72
CA ILE A 39 -8.16 11.38 -4.11
C ILE A 39 -7.38 10.25 -4.75
N HIS A 40 -6.84 9.35 -3.93
CA HIS A 40 -6.18 8.14 -4.38
C HIS A 40 -6.93 6.89 -3.90
N THR A 41 -7.53 6.15 -4.84
CA THR A 41 -8.20 4.89 -4.54
C THR A 41 -7.26 3.72 -4.82
N VAL A 42 -7.04 2.90 -3.80
CA VAL A 42 -6.13 1.74 -3.81
C VAL A 42 -6.97 0.46 -3.80
N PRO A 43 -6.94 -0.37 -4.85
CA PRO A 43 -7.52 -1.70 -4.82
C PRO A 43 -6.81 -2.58 -3.78
N LEU A 44 -7.58 -3.33 -3.01
CA LEU A 44 -7.09 -4.21 -1.95
C LEU A 44 -7.28 -5.67 -2.38
N SER A 45 -6.18 -6.42 -2.38
CA SER A 45 -6.19 -7.87 -2.63
C SER A 45 -6.86 -8.63 -1.48
N ASP A 46 -7.20 -9.88 -1.72
CA ASP A 46 -7.83 -10.74 -0.70
C ASP A 46 -6.95 -10.88 0.55
N TRP A 47 -5.66 -11.14 0.38
CA TRP A 47 -4.75 -11.22 1.51
C TRP A 47 -4.59 -9.88 2.25
N THR A 48 -4.61 -8.76 1.53
CA THR A 48 -4.62 -7.43 2.18
C THR A 48 -5.87 -7.24 3.04
N ILE A 49 -7.04 -7.67 2.55
CA ILE A 49 -8.30 -7.62 3.31
C ILE A 49 -8.24 -8.54 4.54
N GLU A 50 -7.70 -9.75 4.43
CA GLU A 50 -7.48 -10.64 5.57
C GLU A 50 -6.65 -9.95 6.66
N LEU A 51 -5.49 -9.41 6.30
CA LEU A 51 -4.60 -8.70 7.24
C LEU A 51 -5.21 -7.42 7.83
N LEU A 52 -6.03 -6.70 7.05
CA LEU A 52 -6.74 -5.53 7.55
C LEU A 52 -7.84 -5.92 8.54
N ARG A 53 -8.52 -7.06 8.35
CA ARG A 53 -9.51 -7.57 9.31
C ARG A 53 -8.86 -7.96 10.64
N GLU A 54 -7.74 -8.69 10.59
CA GLU A 54 -6.95 -9.01 11.80
C GLU A 54 -6.50 -7.75 12.54
N LEU A 55 -6.06 -6.73 11.82
CA LEU A 55 -5.68 -5.45 12.40
C LEU A 55 -6.89 -4.70 12.97
N HIS A 56 -8.05 -4.77 12.31
CA HIS A 56 -9.28 -4.13 12.75
C HIS A 56 -9.80 -4.72 14.08
N GLU A 57 -9.61 -6.00 14.35
CA GLU A 57 -9.93 -6.61 15.65
C GLU A 57 -9.15 -5.94 16.79
N GLN A 58 -7.95 -5.42 16.51
CA GLN A 58 -7.08 -4.80 17.51
C GLN A 58 -7.28 -3.29 17.63
N THR A 59 -7.52 -2.59 16.53
CA THR A 59 -7.50 -1.13 16.46
C THR A 59 -8.78 -0.50 15.89
N GLY A 60 -9.75 -1.32 15.48
CA GLY A 60 -10.98 -0.88 14.80
C GLY A 60 -11.94 -0.05 15.64
N GLN A 61 -11.76 0.00 16.98
CA GLN A 61 -12.51 0.88 17.86
C GLN A 61 -12.02 2.34 17.83
N GLY A 62 -10.83 2.56 17.25
CA GLY A 62 -10.22 3.87 17.08
C GLY A 62 -10.39 4.41 15.67
N ARG A 63 -9.89 5.62 15.46
CA ARG A 63 -9.89 6.28 14.16
C ARG A 63 -8.87 5.68 13.18
N TYR A 64 -7.64 5.45 13.68
CA TYR A 64 -6.49 5.10 12.85
C TYR A 64 -6.26 3.60 12.78
N MET A 65 -5.85 3.09 11.61
CA MET A 65 -5.40 1.71 11.45
C MET A 65 -4.15 1.43 12.30
N PHE A 66 -3.25 2.41 12.43
CA PHE A 66 -1.99 2.32 13.15
C PHE A 66 -1.91 3.42 14.23
N PRO A 67 -2.69 3.30 15.32
CA PRO A 67 -2.71 4.31 16.38
C PRO A 67 -1.35 4.43 17.08
N SER A 68 -1.03 5.63 17.53
CA SER A 68 0.15 5.88 18.35
C SER A 68 -0.07 5.33 19.75
N ARG A 69 0.96 4.71 20.34
CA ARG A 69 0.95 4.30 21.76
C ARG A 69 1.25 5.46 22.72
N ILE A 70 1.77 6.56 22.21
CA ILE A 70 2.24 7.70 23.00
C ILE A 70 1.25 8.87 22.91
N ASN A 71 0.62 9.05 21.75
CA ASN A 71 -0.34 10.13 21.50
C ASN A 71 -1.71 9.51 21.20
N ALA A 72 -2.68 9.68 22.13
CA ALA A 72 -3.99 9.07 22.02
C ALA A 72 -4.77 9.48 20.74
N ASP A 73 -4.55 10.72 20.25
CA ASP A 73 -5.21 11.24 19.06
C ASP A 73 -4.34 11.18 17.80
N GLY A 74 -3.27 10.37 17.83
CA GLY A 74 -2.30 10.28 16.75
C GLY A 74 -2.12 8.87 16.20
N TYR A 75 -1.27 8.79 15.18
CA TYR A 75 -0.84 7.55 14.57
C TYR A 75 0.68 7.35 14.72
N ILE A 76 1.20 6.18 14.38
CA ILE A 76 2.62 5.81 14.52
C ILE A 76 3.56 6.81 13.82
N SER A 77 4.74 7.03 14.43
CA SER A 77 5.74 8.01 13.97
C SER A 77 6.39 7.61 12.63
N GLU A 78 7.06 8.58 12.00
CA GLU A 78 7.74 8.36 10.72
C GLU A 78 8.80 7.26 10.79
N GLY A 79 9.55 7.19 11.87
CA GLY A 79 10.58 6.17 12.07
C GLY A 79 10.06 4.76 12.36
N THR A 80 8.79 4.61 12.72
CA THR A 80 8.25 3.33 13.24
C THR A 80 8.39 2.19 12.24
N LEU A 81 8.04 2.40 10.96
CA LEU A 81 8.13 1.36 9.94
C LEU A 81 9.58 0.93 9.70
N ASN A 82 10.51 1.88 9.61
CA ASN A 82 11.94 1.57 9.49
C ASN A 82 12.47 0.83 10.73
N ASN A 83 12.05 1.24 11.94
CA ASN A 83 12.47 0.57 13.17
C ASN A 83 11.97 -0.87 13.22
N ILE A 84 10.74 -1.14 12.78
CA ILE A 84 10.22 -2.51 12.67
C ILE A 84 11.05 -3.33 11.69
N ILE A 85 11.29 -2.83 10.48
CA ILE A 85 12.11 -3.53 9.47
C ILE A 85 13.52 -3.81 10.01
N ASN A 86 14.14 -2.82 10.68
CA ASN A 86 15.47 -2.97 11.28
C ASN A 86 15.49 -4.01 12.41
N SER A 87 14.46 -4.05 13.27
CA SER A 87 14.34 -5.03 14.36
C SER A 87 14.14 -6.46 13.87
N LEU A 88 13.61 -6.63 12.67
CA LEU A 88 13.47 -7.92 11.99
C LEU A 88 14.77 -8.38 11.30
N GLY A 89 15.89 -7.66 11.46
CA GLY A 89 17.18 -8.04 10.92
C GLY A 89 17.51 -7.45 9.54
N TYR A 90 16.63 -6.65 8.94
CA TYR A 90 16.80 -6.11 7.58
C TYR A 90 17.38 -4.68 7.54
N LYS A 91 18.10 -4.27 8.59
CA LYS A 91 18.74 -2.97 8.64
C LYS A 91 19.72 -2.78 7.47
N GLY A 92 19.52 -1.72 6.69
CA GLY A 92 20.33 -1.42 5.50
C GLY A 92 20.02 -2.29 4.27
N GLN A 93 19.11 -3.26 4.37
CA GLN A 93 18.72 -4.16 3.28
C GLN A 93 17.33 -3.83 2.72
N ALA A 94 16.39 -3.44 3.59
CA ALA A 94 15.04 -3.13 3.19
C ALA A 94 14.54 -1.81 3.80
N THR A 95 13.68 -1.12 3.05
CA THR A 95 12.99 0.10 3.50
C THR A 95 11.55 0.09 2.99
N PRO A 96 10.61 0.82 3.63
CA PRO A 96 9.24 0.95 3.11
C PRO A 96 9.20 1.47 1.66
N HIS A 97 10.10 2.38 1.30
CA HIS A 97 10.21 2.89 -0.07
C HIS A 97 10.77 1.84 -1.04
N GLY A 98 11.76 1.06 -0.60
CA GLY A 98 12.35 -0.03 -1.38
C GLY A 98 11.32 -1.08 -1.80
N PHE A 99 10.34 -1.37 -0.96
CA PHE A 99 9.24 -2.29 -1.32
C PHE A 99 8.38 -1.77 -2.47
N ARG A 100 8.17 -0.47 -2.58
CA ARG A 100 7.45 0.13 -3.73
C ARG A 100 8.27 0.00 -5.02
N SER A 101 9.58 0.23 -4.93
CA SER A 101 10.49 0.07 -6.07
C SER A 101 10.56 -1.39 -6.53
N LEU A 102 10.61 -2.33 -5.59
CA LEU A 102 10.58 -3.78 -5.88
C LEU A 102 9.28 -4.16 -6.60
N ALA A 103 8.14 -3.71 -6.08
CA ALA A 103 6.84 -3.98 -6.68
C ALA A 103 6.76 -3.42 -8.11
N SER A 104 7.20 -2.18 -8.33
CA SER A 104 7.25 -1.57 -9.65
C SER A 104 8.10 -2.38 -10.62
N SER A 105 9.32 -2.75 -10.23
CA SER A 105 10.23 -3.54 -11.07
C SER A 105 9.62 -4.89 -11.44
N LEU A 106 9.14 -5.62 -10.45
CA LEU A 106 8.54 -6.94 -10.66
C LEU A 106 7.33 -6.89 -11.60
N LEU A 107 6.43 -5.92 -11.39
CA LEU A 107 5.24 -5.79 -12.23
C LEU A 107 5.57 -5.42 -13.68
N ASN A 108 6.57 -4.56 -13.88
CA ASN A 108 7.09 -4.25 -15.22
C ASN A 108 7.71 -5.48 -15.89
N GLU A 109 8.50 -6.28 -15.16
CA GLU A 109 9.09 -7.53 -15.65
C GLU A 109 8.03 -8.57 -16.02
N GLN A 110 6.89 -8.57 -15.34
CA GLN A 110 5.74 -9.42 -15.64
C GLN A 110 4.88 -8.91 -16.80
N GLY A 111 5.21 -7.75 -17.37
CA GLY A 111 4.51 -7.20 -18.52
C GLY A 111 3.19 -6.50 -18.22
N TYR A 112 2.95 -6.10 -16.96
CA TYR A 112 1.81 -5.27 -16.61
C TYR A 112 1.93 -3.88 -17.25
N ASN A 113 0.80 -3.26 -17.52
CA ASN A 113 0.73 -1.92 -18.11
C ASN A 113 1.47 -0.89 -17.23
N PRO A 114 2.53 -0.23 -17.74
CA PRO A 114 3.28 0.75 -16.97
C PRO A 114 2.43 1.90 -16.44
N ASP A 115 1.40 2.34 -17.19
CA ASP A 115 0.52 3.42 -16.75
C ASP A 115 -0.36 2.99 -15.55
N ALA A 116 -0.80 1.73 -15.51
CA ALA A 116 -1.52 1.17 -14.36
C ALA A 116 -0.60 1.07 -13.13
N ILE A 117 0.66 0.67 -13.31
CA ILE A 117 1.67 0.61 -12.25
C ILE A 117 1.93 2.02 -11.69
N GLU A 118 2.19 3.01 -12.54
CA GLU A 118 2.45 4.40 -12.13
C GLU A 118 1.21 5.01 -11.44
N ARG A 119 0.00 4.69 -11.91
CA ARG A 119 -1.25 5.11 -11.27
C ARG A 119 -1.42 4.48 -9.89
N GLN A 120 -1.06 3.20 -9.72
CA GLN A 120 -1.08 2.52 -8.42
C GLN A 120 -0.09 3.12 -7.44
N LEU A 121 1.08 3.49 -7.89
CA LEU A 121 2.12 4.14 -7.10
C LEU A 121 1.85 5.62 -6.83
N ASP A 122 0.79 6.19 -7.40
CA ASP A 122 0.52 7.63 -7.34
C ASP A 122 1.73 8.46 -7.83
N HIS A 123 2.40 7.97 -8.86
CA HIS A 123 3.42 8.71 -9.57
C HIS A 123 2.77 9.62 -10.62
N ILE A 124 3.34 10.79 -10.80
CA ILE A 124 2.81 11.75 -11.77
C ILE A 124 3.54 11.57 -13.08
N GLU A 125 2.73 11.46 -14.13
CA GLU A 125 3.24 11.58 -15.48
C GLU A 125 3.99 12.90 -15.64
N SER A 126 5.30 12.80 -15.88
CA SER A 126 6.18 13.95 -16.08
C SER A 126 5.90 14.67 -17.40
N ASN A 127 5.34 13.96 -18.37
CA ASN A 127 4.94 14.52 -19.66
C ASN A 127 3.57 15.19 -19.53
N ARG A 128 3.53 16.52 -19.53
CA ARG A 128 2.29 17.30 -19.39
C ARG A 128 1.25 17.01 -20.48
N ILE A 129 1.67 16.67 -21.68
CA ILE A 129 0.77 16.34 -22.79
C ILE A 129 0.11 14.99 -22.48
N ARG A 130 0.89 13.96 -22.09
CA ARG A 130 0.39 12.65 -21.74
C ARG A 130 -0.50 12.69 -20.49
N ALA A 131 -0.15 13.47 -19.48
CA ALA A 131 -0.95 13.70 -18.29
C ALA A 131 -2.33 14.31 -18.59
N ALA A 132 -2.42 15.21 -19.57
CA ALA A 132 -3.68 15.83 -19.98
C ALA A 132 -4.64 14.84 -20.66
N TYR A 133 -4.12 13.83 -21.35
CA TYR A 133 -4.88 12.81 -22.07
C TYR A 133 -5.13 11.55 -21.24
N ASN A 134 -4.25 11.20 -20.31
CA ASN A 134 -4.34 9.99 -19.53
C ASN A 134 -5.08 10.24 -18.20
N ARG A 135 -6.42 10.30 -18.28
CA ARG A 135 -7.31 10.39 -17.11
C ARG A 135 -7.83 9.03 -16.65
N ALA A 136 -7.38 7.97 -17.26
CA ALA A 136 -7.83 6.63 -16.95
C ALA A 136 -7.37 6.20 -15.54
N GLU A 137 -8.28 5.62 -14.79
CA GLU A 137 -8.00 5.09 -13.44
C GLU A 137 -7.44 3.67 -13.46
N TYR A 138 -7.56 2.96 -14.58
CA TYR A 138 -7.14 1.56 -14.76
C TYR A 138 -7.67 0.64 -13.64
N THR A 139 -8.90 0.84 -13.18
CA THR A 139 -9.39 0.22 -11.94
C THR A 139 -9.38 -1.30 -12.01
N GLU A 140 -9.96 -1.90 -13.05
CA GLU A 140 -10.01 -3.36 -13.21
C GLU A 140 -8.61 -3.96 -13.37
N GLU A 141 -7.78 -3.32 -14.18
CA GLU A 141 -6.41 -3.75 -14.42
C GLU A 141 -5.56 -3.66 -13.15
N ARG A 142 -5.71 -2.59 -12.38
CA ARG A 142 -5.04 -2.42 -11.07
C ARG A 142 -5.54 -3.44 -10.04
N GLN A 143 -6.84 -3.77 -10.03
CA GLN A 143 -7.37 -4.84 -9.17
C GLN A 143 -6.71 -6.19 -9.48
N ALA A 144 -6.68 -6.57 -10.75
CA ALA A 144 -6.06 -7.81 -11.19
C ALA A 144 -4.54 -7.84 -10.87
N MET A 145 -3.84 -6.75 -11.12
CA MET A 145 -2.42 -6.58 -10.85
C MET A 145 -2.10 -6.70 -9.35
N MET A 146 -2.88 -6.03 -8.50
CA MET A 146 -2.69 -6.06 -7.04
C MET A 146 -3.01 -7.45 -6.46
N GLN A 147 -4.02 -8.14 -6.99
CA GLN A 147 -4.33 -9.51 -6.60
C GLN A 147 -3.18 -10.44 -6.97
N TRP A 148 -2.71 -10.40 -8.23
CA TRP A 148 -1.60 -11.22 -8.69
C TRP A 148 -0.32 -10.99 -7.85
N TYR A 149 0.05 -9.74 -7.59
CA TYR A 149 1.22 -9.43 -6.77
C TYR A 149 1.09 -9.95 -5.34
N SER A 150 -0.09 -9.83 -4.77
CA SER A 150 -0.40 -10.35 -3.44
C SER A 150 -0.27 -11.86 -3.37
N ASP A 151 -0.81 -12.58 -4.37
CA ASP A 151 -0.74 -14.04 -4.44
C ASP A 151 0.71 -14.51 -4.63
N TRP A 152 1.46 -13.83 -5.50
CA TRP A 152 2.89 -14.07 -5.69
C TRP A 152 3.69 -13.89 -4.39
N LEU A 153 3.39 -12.86 -3.61
CA LEU A 153 4.06 -12.60 -2.34
C LEU A 153 3.63 -13.59 -1.25
N LYS A 154 2.34 -13.96 -1.20
CA LYS A 154 1.79 -14.94 -0.25
C LYS A 154 2.42 -16.31 -0.45
N GLU A 155 2.58 -16.75 -1.70
CA GLU A 155 3.25 -18.00 -2.03
C GLU A 155 4.68 -18.05 -1.46
N ARG A 156 5.47 -16.99 -1.64
CA ARG A 156 6.85 -16.91 -1.11
C ARG A 156 6.90 -16.86 0.40
N TYR A 157 5.95 -16.19 1.01
CA TYR A 157 5.80 -16.19 2.46
C TYR A 157 5.51 -17.61 3.00
N GLU A 158 4.60 -18.35 2.36
CA GLU A 158 4.28 -19.73 2.76
C GLU A 158 5.44 -20.71 2.49
N GLN A 159 6.21 -20.49 1.42
CA GLN A 159 7.43 -21.25 1.16
C GLN A 159 8.47 -21.03 2.25
N ALA A 160 8.73 -19.78 2.63
CA ALA A 160 9.68 -19.44 3.69
C ALA A 160 9.28 -20.08 5.03
N LYS A 161 8.00 -20.02 5.42
CA LYS A 161 7.50 -20.66 6.65
C LYS A 161 7.70 -22.17 6.73
N ARG A 162 7.84 -22.86 5.59
CA ARG A 162 8.09 -24.33 5.57
C ARG A 162 9.57 -24.67 5.68
N MET A 163 10.46 -23.68 5.56
CA MET A 163 11.92 -23.86 5.63
C MET A 163 12.49 -23.57 7.02
N ASP A 164 11.72 -22.89 7.88
CA ASP A 164 12.00 -22.65 9.29
C ASP A 164 11.43 -23.79 10.18
#